data_f9d0c69b87b2b99ca48c296b06ca46f1
#
_entry.id   f9d0c69b87b2b99ca48c296b06ca46f1
#
_cell.length_a   1.000
_cell.length_b   1.000
_cell.length_c   1.000
_cell.angle_alpha   90.00
_cell.angle_beta   90.00
_cell.angle_gamma   90.00
#
_symmetry.space_group_name_H-M   'P 1'
#
loop_
_entity.id
_entity.type
_entity.pdbx_description
1 polymer ?
#
loop_
_entity_poly.entity_id
_entity_poly.type
_entity_poly.pdbx_seq_one_letter_code
_entity_poly.pdbx_strand_id
1 'polypeptide(L)'
;MIIFDLAVIGAGVIGLSIAKFYSALGYSVAVLEKESRAGEGISSRNSGVIHAGMYYPTNSLKTKFCIEGNKMLYEYAKLKNISHQKLGKYIIASQVSELGKLDKIYEQGISNGAKIKRCSKDEMQAKYPDLIVAGGIYSSETGIIDVPEFITA
;
A
#
# COMPACT_ATOMS: atom_id res chain seq x y z
N MET A 1 41.42 -0.86 -5.00
CA MET A 1 40.24 -1.76 -5.20
C MET A 1 39.21 -1.37 -4.13
N ILE A 2 38.01 -1.01 -4.52
CA ILE A 2 36.90 -0.72 -3.57
C ILE A 2 36.17 -2.01 -3.35
N ILE A 3 36.02 -2.42 -2.10
CA ILE A 3 35.35 -3.67 -1.69
C ILE A 3 34.07 -3.27 -0.94
N PHE A 4 32.96 -3.89 -1.27
CA PHE A 4 31.67 -3.74 -0.58
C PHE A 4 31.29 -5.06 0.09
N ASP A 5 30.62 -4.98 1.23
CA ASP A 5 30.08 -6.16 1.94
C ASP A 5 28.84 -6.73 1.23
N LEU A 6 28.04 -5.85 0.59
CA LEU A 6 26.80 -6.20 -0.07
C LEU A 6 26.64 -5.43 -1.39
N ALA A 7 26.20 -6.13 -2.43
CA ALA A 7 25.73 -5.53 -3.68
C ALA A 7 24.21 -5.78 -3.84
N VAL A 8 23.45 -4.71 -4.00
CA VAL A 8 22.00 -4.76 -4.28
C VAL A 8 21.80 -4.42 -5.74
N ILE A 9 21.14 -5.32 -6.49
CA ILE A 9 20.83 -5.13 -7.91
C ILE A 9 19.43 -4.57 -8.05
N GLY A 10 19.33 -3.36 -8.57
CA GLY A 10 18.12 -2.58 -8.77
C GLY A 10 17.85 -1.57 -7.67
N ALA A 11 17.71 -0.29 -8.05
CA ALA A 11 17.40 0.83 -7.17
C ALA A 11 15.89 1.16 -7.16
N GLY A 12 15.03 0.16 -7.24
CA GLY A 12 13.60 0.29 -6.95
C GLY A 12 13.36 0.36 -5.44
N VAL A 13 12.12 0.59 -5.01
CA VAL A 13 11.74 0.72 -3.59
C VAL A 13 12.23 -0.45 -2.72
N ILE A 14 12.18 -1.67 -3.23
CA ILE A 14 12.62 -2.87 -2.48
C ILE A 14 14.14 -2.87 -2.33
N GLY A 15 14.89 -2.67 -3.42
CA GLY A 15 16.35 -2.64 -3.38
C GLY A 15 16.87 -1.54 -2.49
N LEU A 16 16.32 -0.34 -2.59
CA LEU A 16 16.67 0.79 -1.73
C LEU A 16 16.36 0.52 -0.25
N SER A 17 15.21 -0.11 0.04
CA SER A 17 14.85 -0.49 1.43
C SER A 17 15.84 -1.50 2.01
N ILE A 18 16.27 -2.48 1.22
CA ILE A 18 17.30 -3.46 1.62
C ILE A 18 18.64 -2.76 1.84
N ALA A 19 19.08 -1.94 0.89
CA ALA A 19 20.34 -1.20 0.99
C ALA A 19 20.36 -0.32 2.25
N LYS A 20 19.30 0.42 2.50
CA LYS A 20 19.14 1.26 3.68
C LYS A 20 19.21 0.46 4.98
N PHE A 21 18.53 -0.68 5.04
CA PHE A 21 18.54 -1.55 6.21
C PHE A 21 19.94 -2.03 6.54
N TYR A 22 20.67 -2.60 5.57
CA TYR A 22 22.01 -3.11 5.80
C TYR A 22 23.03 -1.98 6.05
N SER A 23 22.91 -0.85 5.37
CA SER A 23 23.74 0.32 5.64
C SER A 23 23.56 0.83 7.08
N ALA A 24 22.34 0.83 7.60
CA ALA A 24 22.06 1.19 8.99
C ALA A 24 22.66 0.21 10.02
N LEU A 25 22.94 -1.03 9.61
CA LEU A 25 23.66 -2.02 10.42
C LEU A 25 25.19 -1.90 10.31
N GLY A 26 25.69 -0.94 9.53
CA GLY A 26 27.14 -0.66 9.38
C GLY A 26 27.81 -1.38 8.21
N TYR A 27 27.04 -2.10 7.36
CA TYR A 27 27.60 -2.71 6.15
C TYR A 27 27.87 -1.67 5.07
N SER A 28 28.96 -1.85 4.32
CA SER A 28 29.22 -1.11 3.09
C SER A 28 28.40 -1.69 1.95
N VAL A 29 27.45 -0.91 1.40
CA VAL A 29 26.49 -1.39 0.42
C VAL A 29 26.66 -0.66 -0.91
N ALA A 30 26.80 -1.42 -2.00
CA ALA A 30 26.72 -0.91 -3.37
C ALA A 30 25.33 -1.18 -3.94
N VAL A 31 24.68 -0.18 -4.54
CA VAL A 31 23.44 -0.35 -5.29
C VAL A 31 23.73 -0.18 -6.77
N LEU A 32 23.40 -1.20 -7.57
CA LEU A 32 23.62 -1.22 -9.02
C LEU A 32 22.27 -1.04 -9.72
N GLU A 33 22.10 0.03 -10.48
CA GLU A 33 20.89 0.33 -11.26
C GLU A 33 21.25 0.47 -12.73
N LYS A 34 20.43 -0.11 -13.61
CA LYS A 34 20.61 -0.04 -15.07
C LYS A 34 20.07 1.27 -15.66
N GLU A 35 19.08 1.87 -15.03
CA GLU A 35 18.49 3.12 -15.46
C GLU A 35 19.33 4.32 -14.95
N SER A 36 19.05 5.51 -15.49
CA SER A 36 19.80 6.70 -15.14
C SER A 36 19.55 7.21 -13.71
N ARG A 37 18.40 6.82 -13.12
CA ARG A 37 17.99 7.24 -11.78
C ARG A 37 17.32 6.11 -11.01
N ALA A 38 17.37 6.20 -9.69
CA ALA A 38 16.64 5.31 -8.81
C ALA A 38 15.11 5.42 -9.05
N GLY A 39 14.41 4.30 -8.94
CA GLY A 39 12.96 4.24 -9.03
C GLY A 39 12.36 4.30 -10.42
N GLU A 40 13.13 4.44 -11.50
CA GLU A 40 12.61 4.57 -12.88
C GLU A 40 11.87 3.33 -13.41
N GLY A 41 12.01 2.17 -12.78
CA GLY A 41 11.28 0.96 -13.11
C GLY A 41 9.83 0.95 -12.62
N ILE A 42 9.38 -0.21 -12.13
CA ILE A 42 8.00 -0.41 -11.63
C ILE A 42 7.67 0.55 -10.48
N SER A 43 8.67 0.96 -9.69
CA SER A 43 8.46 1.84 -8.54
C SER A 43 7.93 3.23 -8.89
N SER A 44 8.14 3.73 -10.11
CA SER A 44 7.55 4.98 -10.60
C SER A 44 6.27 4.80 -11.41
N ARG A 45 5.87 3.55 -11.68
CA ARG A 45 4.74 3.20 -12.56
C ARG A 45 3.59 2.59 -11.78
N ASN A 46 3.13 3.31 -10.76
CA ASN A 46 2.03 2.89 -9.90
C ASN A 46 1.20 4.12 -9.46
N SER A 47 0.09 3.89 -8.78
CA SER A 47 -0.83 4.95 -8.33
C SER A 47 -0.52 5.50 -6.94
N GLY A 48 0.58 5.11 -6.31
CA GLY A 48 0.95 5.55 -4.96
C GLY A 48 -0.01 5.10 -3.85
N VAL A 49 -0.82 4.07 -4.09
CA VAL A 49 -1.81 3.62 -3.10
C VAL A 49 -1.14 2.82 -1.99
N ILE A 50 -1.36 3.25 -0.76
CA ILE A 50 -1.05 2.48 0.44
C ILE A 50 -2.21 1.50 0.68
N HIS A 51 -1.98 0.22 0.36
CA HIS A 51 -2.98 -0.83 0.49
C HIS A 51 -3.19 -1.26 1.94
N ALA A 52 -4.42 -1.74 2.25
CA ALA A 52 -4.82 -2.17 3.61
C ALA A 52 -5.02 -3.70 3.75
N GLY A 53 -4.58 -4.51 2.77
CA GLY A 53 -4.51 -5.97 2.89
C GLY A 53 -5.82 -6.76 2.74
N MET A 54 -6.94 -6.11 2.41
CA MET A 54 -8.26 -6.76 2.42
C MET A 54 -8.52 -7.78 1.31
N TYR A 55 -7.81 -7.68 0.16
CA TYR A 55 -8.11 -8.48 -1.04
C TYR A 55 -7.29 -9.77 -1.18
N TYR A 56 -6.25 -9.92 -0.38
CA TYR A 56 -5.30 -10.99 -0.61
C TYR A 56 -5.71 -12.27 0.13
N PRO A 57 -5.31 -13.46 -0.36
CA PRO A 57 -5.65 -14.71 0.31
C PRO A 57 -5.19 -14.70 1.77
N THR A 58 -6.09 -15.10 2.67
CA THR A 58 -5.82 -15.21 4.10
C THR A 58 -4.58 -16.10 4.33
N ASN A 59 -3.75 -15.76 5.30
CA ASN A 59 -2.49 -16.41 5.64
C ASN A 59 -1.38 -16.35 4.58
N SER A 60 -1.55 -15.58 3.49
CA SER A 60 -0.46 -15.34 2.55
C SER A 60 0.56 -14.34 3.09
N LEU A 61 1.83 -14.48 2.69
CA LEU A 61 2.87 -13.47 3.00
C LEU A 61 2.47 -12.09 2.49
N LYS A 62 1.76 -12.03 1.37
CA LYS A 62 1.27 -10.76 0.81
C LYS A 62 0.26 -10.07 1.75
N THR A 63 -0.65 -10.82 2.34
CA THR A 63 -1.58 -10.29 3.36
C THR A 63 -0.83 -9.79 4.57
N LYS A 64 0.04 -10.62 5.15
CA LYS A 64 0.84 -10.29 6.32
C LYS A 64 1.63 -9.00 6.09
N PHE A 65 2.45 -8.96 5.06
CA PHE A 65 3.31 -7.80 4.78
C PHE A 65 2.53 -6.56 4.34
N CYS A 66 1.34 -6.72 3.73
CA CYS A 66 0.50 -5.58 3.39
C CYS A 66 -0.10 -4.92 4.65
N ILE A 67 -0.56 -5.71 5.62
CA ILE A 67 -1.13 -5.21 6.88
C ILE A 67 -0.03 -4.56 7.76
N GLU A 68 1.07 -5.28 7.97
CA GLU A 68 2.19 -4.78 8.77
C GLU A 68 2.85 -3.57 8.09
N GLY A 69 3.13 -3.69 6.81
CA GLY A 69 3.77 -2.64 6.01
C GLY A 69 2.92 -1.38 5.87
N ASN A 70 1.59 -1.48 5.87
CA ASN A 70 0.70 -0.31 5.89
C ASN A 70 1.02 0.60 7.08
N LYS A 71 1.06 0.04 8.28
CA LYS A 71 1.38 0.80 9.50
C LYS A 71 2.79 1.37 9.44
N MET A 72 3.77 0.52 9.12
CA MET A 72 5.18 0.94 9.03
C MET A 72 5.39 2.05 8.00
N LEU A 73 4.66 2.00 6.86
CA LEU A 73 4.79 3.00 5.81
C LEU A 73 4.26 4.37 6.24
N TYR A 74 3.14 4.43 6.95
CA TYR A 74 2.63 5.68 7.52
C TYR A 74 3.59 6.27 8.57
N GLU A 75 4.13 5.42 9.45
CA GLU A 75 5.11 5.84 10.46
C GLU A 75 6.40 6.36 9.80
N TYR A 76 6.89 5.66 8.79
CA TYR A 76 8.07 6.07 8.03
C TYR A 76 7.83 7.36 7.25
N ALA A 77 6.70 7.48 6.55
CA ALA A 77 6.35 8.67 5.79
C ALA A 77 6.27 9.90 6.70
N LYS A 78 5.66 9.75 7.88
CA LYS A 78 5.64 10.82 8.90
C LYS A 78 7.05 11.18 9.39
N LEU A 79 7.87 10.17 9.72
CA LEU A 79 9.25 10.38 10.21
C LEU A 79 10.13 11.10 9.19
N LYS A 80 9.92 10.81 7.91
CA LYS A 80 10.71 11.35 6.79
C LYS A 80 10.08 12.56 6.10
N ASN A 81 8.94 13.05 6.61
CA ASN A 81 8.17 14.14 6.01
C ASN A 81 7.80 13.89 4.54
N ILE A 82 7.53 12.63 4.20
CA ILE A 82 7.05 12.24 2.88
C ILE A 82 5.57 12.60 2.76
N SER A 83 5.18 13.25 1.68
CA SER A 83 3.79 13.61 1.39
C SER A 83 2.91 12.36 1.30
N HIS A 84 1.91 12.27 2.17
CA HIS A 84 0.99 11.15 2.21
C HIS A 84 -0.35 11.56 2.80
N GLN A 85 -1.41 10.83 2.46
CA GLN A 85 -2.75 11.08 3.01
C GLN A 85 -3.47 9.75 3.27
N LYS A 86 -4.11 9.65 4.43
CA LYS A 86 -4.95 8.52 4.83
C LYS A 86 -6.40 8.82 4.47
N LEU A 87 -6.75 8.70 3.20
CA LEU A 87 -8.04 9.08 2.63
C LEU A 87 -9.15 8.06 2.90
N GLY A 88 -8.76 6.82 3.14
CA GLY A 88 -9.67 5.70 3.07
C GLY A 88 -10.02 5.32 1.62
N LYS A 89 -10.81 4.26 1.46
CA LYS A 89 -11.31 3.80 0.18
C LYS A 89 -12.67 3.15 0.32
N TYR A 90 -13.57 3.44 -0.60
CA TYR A 90 -14.82 2.71 -0.76
C TYR A 90 -14.69 1.64 -1.84
N ILE A 91 -15.26 0.48 -1.57
CA ILE A 91 -15.55 -0.56 -2.55
C ILE A 91 -17.06 -0.64 -2.61
N ILE A 92 -17.62 -0.48 -3.78
CA ILE A 92 -19.07 -0.37 -3.97
C ILE A 92 -19.61 -1.53 -4.82
N ALA A 93 -20.83 -1.93 -4.51
CA ALA A 93 -21.69 -2.71 -5.38
C ALA A 93 -22.69 -1.74 -6.02
N SER A 94 -22.65 -1.59 -7.33
CA SER A 94 -23.58 -0.71 -8.06
C SER A 94 -24.96 -1.33 -8.17
N GLN A 95 -25.04 -2.68 -8.14
CA GLN A 95 -26.28 -3.46 -8.28
C GLN A 95 -26.42 -4.47 -7.15
N VAL A 96 -27.66 -4.83 -6.83
CA VAL A 96 -27.97 -5.84 -5.79
C VAL A 96 -27.31 -7.19 -6.09
N SER A 97 -27.21 -7.58 -7.36
CA SER A 97 -26.53 -8.81 -7.79
C SER A 97 -25.03 -8.88 -7.43
N GLU A 98 -24.40 -7.74 -7.13
CA GLU A 98 -22.99 -7.66 -6.76
C GLU A 98 -22.75 -7.73 -5.25
N LEU A 99 -23.81 -7.63 -4.42
CA LEU A 99 -23.69 -7.65 -2.97
C LEU A 99 -23.01 -8.93 -2.45
N GLY A 100 -23.30 -10.08 -3.05
CA GLY A 100 -22.63 -11.33 -2.67
C GLY A 100 -21.12 -11.37 -2.93
N LYS A 101 -20.63 -10.60 -3.91
CA LYS A 101 -19.16 -10.40 -4.11
C LYS A 101 -18.58 -9.47 -3.06
N LEU A 102 -19.33 -8.42 -2.73
CA LEU A 102 -18.95 -7.47 -1.70
C LEU A 102 -18.84 -8.15 -0.33
N ASP A 103 -19.79 -9.04 -0.01
CA ASP A 103 -19.76 -9.83 1.23
C ASP A 103 -18.51 -10.69 1.35
N LYS A 104 -18.13 -11.38 0.28
CA LYS A 104 -16.89 -12.18 0.26
C LYS A 104 -15.64 -11.32 0.51
N ILE A 105 -15.58 -10.13 -0.09
CA ILE A 105 -14.47 -9.18 0.15
C ILE A 105 -14.46 -8.73 1.60
N TYR A 106 -15.63 -8.46 2.18
CA TYR A 106 -15.75 -8.07 3.57
C TYR A 106 -15.27 -9.16 4.53
N GLU A 107 -15.78 -10.38 4.37
CA GLU A 107 -15.39 -11.52 5.21
C GLU A 107 -13.90 -11.82 5.12
N GLN A 108 -13.35 -11.79 3.92
CA GLN A 108 -11.91 -11.95 3.71
C GLN A 108 -11.10 -10.83 4.36
N GLY A 109 -11.55 -9.58 4.21
CA GLY A 109 -10.88 -8.44 4.82
C GLY A 109 -10.88 -8.50 6.36
N ILE A 110 -12.01 -8.89 6.97
CA ILE A 110 -12.10 -9.12 8.42
C ILE A 110 -11.17 -10.27 8.85
N SER A 111 -11.20 -11.39 8.12
CA SER A 111 -10.32 -12.54 8.38
C SER A 111 -8.83 -12.16 8.28
N ASN A 112 -8.48 -11.22 7.40
CA ASN A 112 -7.13 -10.69 7.25
C ASN A 112 -6.75 -9.67 8.34
N GLY A 113 -7.67 -9.21 9.16
CA GLY A 113 -7.44 -8.16 10.17
C GLY A 113 -7.43 -6.73 9.59
N ALA A 114 -7.97 -6.53 8.38
CA ALA A 114 -8.10 -5.21 7.79
C ALA A 114 -9.18 -4.39 8.51
N LYS A 115 -8.92 -3.09 8.72
CA LYS A 115 -9.89 -2.17 9.33
C LYS A 115 -10.90 -1.70 8.27
N ILE A 116 -11.98 -2.43 8.17
CA ILE A 116 -13.05 -2.17 7.21
C ILE A 116 -14.42 -2.17 7.90
N LYS A 117 -15.37 -1.45 7.33
CA LYS A 117 -16.76 -1.45 7.77
C LYS A 117 -17.72 -1.55 6.59
N ARG A 118 -18.87 -2.15 6.81
CA ARG A 118 -19.99 -2.09 5.84
C ARG A 118 -20.58 -0.70 5.81
N CYS A 119 -21.02 -0.28 4.65
CA CYS A 119 -21.76 0.96 4.43
C CYS A 119 -23.06 0.62 3.72
N SER A 120 -24.18 1.09 4.26
CA SER A 120 -25.46 0.94 3.61
C SER A 120 -25.58 1.85 2.38
N LYS A 121 -26.58 1.55 1.53
CA LYS A 121 -26.93 2.42 0.40
C LYS A 121 -27.22 3.84 0.89
N ASP A 122 -28.03 3.99 1.93
CA ASP A 122 -28.48 5.28 2.43
C ASP A 122 -27.33 6.11 3.00
N GLU A 123 -26.41 5.48 3.78
CA GLU A 123 -25.19 6.14 4.25
C GLU A 123 -24.31 6.66 3.11
N MET A 124 -24.19 5.89 2.04
CA MET A 124 -23.37 6.26 0.90
C MET A 124 -24.02 7.35 0.07
N GLN A 125 -25.33 7.26 -0.19
CA GLN A 125 -26.08 8.28 -0.93
C GLN A 125 -26.20 9.61 -0.17
N ALA A 126 -26.30 9.57 1.17
CA ALA A 126 -26.25 10.78 1.98
C ALA A 126 -24.93 11.54 1.83
N LYS A 127 -23.82 10.82 1.65
CA LYS A 127 -22.48 11.41 1.46
C LYS A 127 -22.19 11.76 0.00
N TYR A 128 -22.69 10.95 -0.92
CA TYR A 128 -22.46 11.04 -2.36
C TYR A 128 -23.79 10.86 -3.10
N PRO A 129 -24.63 11.91 -3.21
CA PRO A 129 -26.00 11.81 -3.73
C PRO A 129 -26.12 11.23 -5.15
N ASP A 130 -25.14 11.54 -6.00
CA ASP A 130 -25.14 11.08 -7.40
C ASP A 130 -24.60 9.65 -7.58
N LEU A 131 -24.19 8.99 -6.50
CA LEU A 131 -23.60 7.66 -6.57
C LEU A 131 -24.68 6.58 -6.69
N ILE A 132 -24.67 5.87 -7.81
CA ILE A 132 -25.51 4.66 -7.99
C ILE A 132 -24.87 3.51 -7.23
N VAL A 133 -25.49 3.08 -6.14
CA VAL A 133 -24.95 2.07 -5.23
C VAL A 133 -26.03 1.24 -4.56
N ALA A 134 -25.79 -0.06 -4.41
CA ALA A 134 -26.59 -0.98 -3.62
C ALA A 134 -26.03 -1.19 -2.21
N GLY A 135 -24.73 -0.97 -2.02
CA GLY A 135 -24.03 -1.08 -0.74
C GLY A 135 -22.51 -0.93 -0.94
N GLY A 136 -21.78 -0.86 0.15
CA GLY A 136 -20.32 -0.65 0.09
C GLY A 136 -19.56 -1.19 1.29
N ILE A 137 -18.23 -1.15 1.17
CA ILE A 137 -17.26 -1.36 2.24
C ILE A 137 -16.35 -0.14 2.27
N TYR A 138 -16.12 0.39 3.45
CA TYR A 138 -15.12 1.44 3.67
C TYR A 138 -13.88 0.86 4.35
N SER A 139 -12.71 1.12 3.76
CA SER A 139 -11.39 0.79 4.32
C SER A 139 -10.74 2.06 4.83
N SER A 140 -10.59 2.20 6.13
CA SER A 140 -10.05 3.41 6.76
C SER A 140 -8.52 3.53 6.62
N GLU A 141 -7.81 2.41 6.47
CA GLU A 141 -6.35 2.38 6.45
C GLU A 141 -5.74 2.56 5.04
N THR A 142 -6.58 2.60 4.00
CA THR A 142 -6.10 2.88 2.64
C THR A 142 -5.76 4.35 2.49
N GLY A 143 -4.67 4.66 1.79
CA GLY A 143 -4.25 6.03 1.52
C GLY A 143 -3.38 6.14 0.29
N ILE A 144 -2.72 7.27 0.16
CA ILE A 144 -1.80 7.58 -0.93
C ILE A 144 -0.50 8.13 -0.37
N ILE A 145 0.60 7.93 -1.10
CA ILE A 145 1.93 8.43 -0.79
C ILE A 145 2.59 9.00 -2.05
N ASP A 146 3.38 10.04 -1.88
CA ASP A 146 4.26 10.53 -2.95
C ASP A 146 5.40 9.54 -3.15
N VAL A 147 5.38 8.84 -4.29
CA VAL A 147 6.35 7.78 -4.58
C VAL A 147 7.73 8.32 -4.89
N PRO A 148 7.91 9.40 -5.66
CA PRO A 148 9.20 10.08 -5.81
C PRO A 148 9.84 10.47 -4.49
N GLU A 149 9.12 11.12 -3.59
CA GLU A 149 9.63 11.46 -2.26
C GLU A 149 9.99 10.21 -1.45
N PHE A 150 9.19 9.16 -1.53
CA PHE A 150 9.46 7.89 -0.83
C PHE A 150 10.74 7.21 -1.32
N ILE A 151 11.04 7.29 -2.61
CA ILE A 151 12.25 6.70 -3.20
C ILE A 151 13.50 7.47 -2.79
N THR A 152 13.39 8.78 -2.58
CA THR A 152 14.54 9.65 -2.25
C THR A 152 14.80 9.78 -0.76
N ALA A 153 13.91 9.33 0.10
CA ALA A 153 14.00 9.42 1.56
C ALA A 153 14.83 8.30 2.20
#